data_690109074c5b2af969ca1eb5ccef6d18
#
_entry.id   690109074c5b2af969ca1eb5ccef6d18
#
_cell.length_a   1.000
_cell.length_b   1.000
_cell.length_c   1.000
_cell.angle_alpha   90.00
_cell.angle_beta   90.00
_cell.angle_gamma   90.00
#
_symmetry.space_group_name_H-M   'P 1'
#
loop_
_entity.id
_entity.type
_entity.pdbx_description
1 polymer ?
#
loop_
_entity_poly.entity_id
_entity_poly.type
_entity_poly.pdbx_seq_one_letter_code
_entity_poly.pdbx_strand_id
1 'polypeptide(L)'
;IVPVDDDDQVWFVRQYRHATGKELLELPAGTIEPGEPPEVCAAREIREEIGMRAGKLRKLGELYLAPGYSTEYMHVFLATGLVPDPLPGDQDEFLSVVRYPLAEVDRLARLGEIQDGKSLAGIYLLRLLAAPAKA
;
A
#
# COMPACT_ATOMS: atom_id res chain seq x y z
N ILE A 1 -0.76 -1.92 -1.91
CA ILE A 1 -1.03 -2.98 -0.91
C ILE A 1 -1.28 -2.31 0.43
N VAL A 2 -2.26 -2.77 1.21
CA VAL A 2 -2.50 -2.37 2.61
C VAL A 2 -2.06 -3.53 3.51
N PRO A 3 -0.79 -3.54 3.98
CA PRO A 3 -0.29 -4.63 4.83
C PRO A 3 -0.70 -4.37 6.27
N VAL A 4 -1.41 -5.34 6.87
CA VAL A 4 -1.81 -5.29 8.29
C VAL A 4 -1.30 -6.55 8.96
N ASP A 5 -0.50 -6.41 10.01
CA ASP A 5 0.02 -7.53 10.77
C ASP A 5 -0.91 -7.96 11.92
N ASP A 6 -0.54 -9.04 12.63
CA ASP A 6 -1.33 -9.63 13.71
C ASP A 6 -1.38 -8.74 14.97
N ASP A 7 -0.53 -7.71 15.05
CA ASP A 7 -0.54 -6.69 16.10
C ASP A 7 -1.33 -5.42 15.71
N ASP A 8 -2.17 -5.52 14.67
CA ASP A 8 -2.94 -4.40 14.10
C ASP A 8 -2.06 -3.20 13.69
N GLN A 9 -0.82 -3.47 13.22
CA GLN A 9 0.03 -2.44 12.64
C GLN A 9 -0.13 -2.42 11.12
N VAL A 10 -0.30 -1.24 10.56
CA VAL A 10 -0.22 -1.01 9.12
C VAL A 10 1.23 -0.67 8.75
N TRP A 11 1.76 -1.37 7.77
CA TRP A 11 3.11 -1.17 7.28
C TRP A 11 3.11 -0.17 6.14
N PHE A 12 4.00 0.81 6.24
CA PHE A 12 4.21 1.87 5.26
C PHE A 12 5.69 1.89 4.86
N VAL A 13 5.94 2.56 3.74
CA VAL A 13 7.27 2.95 3.30
C VAL A 13 7.38 4.48 3.29
N ARG A 14 8.58 5.00 3.59
CA ARG A 14 8.93 6.38 3.30
C ARG A 14 9.79 6.39 2.06
N GLN A 15 9.38 7.15 1.07
CA GLN A 15 10.06 7.24 -0.21
C GLN A 15 10.18 8.70 -0.64
N TYR A 16 11.39 9.10 -1.06
CA TYR A 16 11.57 10.40 -1.68
C TYR A 16 10.99 10.40 -3.09
N ARG A 17 10.06 11.32 -3.36
CA ARG A 17 9.43 11.50 -4.67
C ARG A 17 9.96 12.77 -5.33
N HIS A 18 10.80 12.60 -6.34
CA HIS A 18 11.45 13.73 -7.04
C HIS A 18 10.44 14.78 -7.55
N ALA A 19 9.30 14.34 -8.10
CA ALA A 19 8.27 15.23 -8.62
C ALA A 19 7.68 16.18 -7.57
N THR A 20 7.66 15.78 -6.30
CA THR A 20 7.15 16.60 -5.19
C THR A 20 8.26 17.29 -4.41
N GLY A 21 9.53 16.88 -4.59
CA GLY A 21 10.68 17.33 -3.82
C GLY A 21 10.61 16.93 -2.33
N LYS A 22 9.85 15.89 -1.99
CA LYS A 22 9.59 15.48 -0.59
C LYS A 22 9.71 13.98 -0.41
N GLU A 23 10.01 13.58 0.82
CA GLU A 23 9.75 12.22 1.30
C GLU A 23 8.27 12.10 1.66
N LEU A 24 7.62 11.08 1.12
CA LEU A 24 6.20 10.78 1.38
C LEU A 24 6.06 9.50 2.19
N LEU A 25 5.03 9.45 3.02
CA LEU A 25 4.57 8.24 3.70
C LEU A 25 3.55 7.55 2.81
N GLU A 26 3.88 6.35 2.33
CA GLU A 26 3.12 5.65 1.31
C GLU A 26 2.82 4.20 1.72
N LEU A 27 1.71 3.66 1.26
CA LEU A 27 1.50 2.21 1.26
C LEU A 27 2.40 1.57 0.19
N PRO A 28 2.96 0.36 0.43
CA PRO A 28 3.73 -0.37 -0.57
C PRO A 28 2.97 -0.52 -1.89
N ALA A 29 3.66 -0.29 -3.00
CA ALA A 29 3.05 -0.36 -4.32
C ALA A 29 4.11 -0.47 -5.41
N GLY A 30 3.85 -1.27 -6.43
CA GLY A 30 4.71 -1.38 -7.57
C GLY A 30 3.97 -1.51 -8.89
N THR A 31 4.73 -1.62 -9.96
CA THR A 31 4.22 -1.68 -11.31
C THR A 31 4.02 -3.13 -11.75
N ILE A 32 2.85 -3.42 -12.31
CA ILE A 32 2.56 -4.75 -12.88
C ILE A 32 3.44 -4.95 -14.11
N GLU A 33 4.18 -6.06 -14.13
CA GLU A 33 5.00 -6.46 -15.27
C GLU A 33 4.13 -7.01 -16.42
N PRO A 34 4.62 -6.98 -17.68
CA PRO A 34 3.89 -7.52 -18.80
C PRO A 34 3.49 -8.99 -18.60
N GLY A 35 2.20 -9.27 -18.55
CA GLY A 35 1.64 -10.61 -18.34
C GLY A 35 1.55 -11.05 -16.87
N GLU A 36 1.97 -10.22 -15.94
CA GLU A 36 1.86 -10.49 -14.50
C GLU A 36 0.42 -10.24 -14.00
N PRO A 37 -0.21 -11.20 -13.31
CA PRO A 37 -1.49 -10.94 -12.64
C PRO A 37 -1.32 -9.95 -11.49
N PRO A 38 -2.32 -9.07 -11.22
CA PRO A 38 -2.22 -8.07 -10.15
C PRO A 38 -1.93 -8.64 -8.75
N GLU A 39 -2.45 -9.82 -8.43
CA GLU A 39 -2.21 -10.50 -7.16
C GLU A 39 -0.76 -10.98 -7.04
N VAL A 40 -0.15 -11.39 -8.15
CA VAL A 40 1.25 -11.83 -8.19
C VAL A 40 2.17 -10.62 -7.99
N CYS A 41 1.88 -9.52 -8.66
CA CYS A 41 2.56 -8.24 -8.46
C CYS A 41 2.49 -7.83 -6.98
N ALA A 42 1.30 -7.78 -6.39
CA ALA A 42 1.14 -7.42 -4.98
C ALA A 42 1.93 -8.34 -4.03
N ALA A 43 1.97 -9.65 -4.33
CA ALA A 43 2.75 -10.62 -3.54
C ALA A 43 4.27 -10.45 -3.70
N ARG A 44 4.74 -9.99 -4.85
CA ARG A 44 6.15 -9.69 -5.11
C ARG A 44 6.56 -8.39 -4.42
N GLU A 45 5.84 -7.31 -4.68
CA GLU A 45 6.15 -5.96 -4.20
C GLU A 45 6.20 -5.86 -2.68
N ILE A 46 5.28 -6.51 -1.97
CA ILE A 46 5.30 -6.52 -0.50
C ILE A 46 6.57 -7.17 0.06
N ARG A 47 7.14 -8.13 -0.66
CA ARG A 47 8.40 -8.80 -0.27
C ARG A 47 9.62 -7.95 -0.60
N GLU A 48 9.57 -7.21 -1.70
CA GLU A 48 10.65 -6.33 -2.16
C GLU A 48 10.72 -5.07 -1.29
N GLU A 49 9.60 -4.40 -1.04
CA GLU A 49 9.57 -3.11 -0.36
C GLU A 49 9.60 -3.20 1.18
N ILE A 50 8.89 -4.16 1.78
CA ILE A 50 8.81 -4.28 3.25
C ILE A 50 9.36 -5.60 3.80
N GLY A 51 9.88 -6.49 2.95
CA GLY A 51 10.51 -7.73 3.38
C GLY A 51 9.55 -8.79 3.92
N MET A 52 8.25 -8.68 3.64
CA MET A 52 7.22 -9.54 4.21
C MET A 52 6.47 -10.31 3.12
N ARG A 53 6.14 -11.57 3.36
CA ARG A 53 5.21 -12.35 2.55
C ARG A 53 3.84 -12.34 3.21
N ALA A 54 2.81 -12.06 2.43
CA ALA A 54 1.42 -12.18 2.88
C ALA A 54 0.95 -13.63 2.90
N GLY A 55 0.33 -14.06 3.99
CA GLY A 55 -0.38 -15.32 4.07
C GLY A 55 -1.70 -15.28 3.31
N LYS A 56 -2.30 -14.09 3.20
CA LYS A 56 -3.53 -13.86 2.46
C LYS A 56 -3.52 -12.48 1.81
N LEU A 57 -3.87 -12.45 0.52
CA LEU A 57 -4.21 -11.23 -0.22
C LEU A 57 -5.71 -11.21 -0.50
N ARG A 58 -6.35 -10.08 -0.21
CA ARG A 58 -7.76 -9.84 -0.50
C ARG A 58 -7.89 -8.54 -1.29
N LYS A 59 -8.44 -8.63 -2.50
CA LYS A 59 -8.74 -7.44 -3.29
C LYS A 59 -9.74 -6.54 -2.57
N LEU A 60 -9.39 -5.26 -2.45
CA LEU A 60 -10.23 -4.22 -1.86
C LEU A 60 -11.00 -3.43 -2.91
N GLY A 61 -10.37 -3.17 -4.06
CA GLY A 61 -10.95 -2.40 -5.14
C GLY A 61 -9.96 -2.10 -6.24
N GLU A 62 -10.44 -1.30 -7.18
CA GLU A 62 -9.68 -0.79 -8.32
C GLU A 62 -10.07 0.67 -8.56
N LEU A 63 -9.13 1.47 -9.05
CA LEU A 63 -9.39 2.88 -9.34
C LEU A 63 -8.41 3.44 -10.36
N TYR A 64 -8.84 4.47 -11.08
CA TYR A 64 -7.94 5.38 -11.78
C TYR A 64 -7.41 6.42 -10.80
N LEU A 65 -6.11 6.63 -10.76
CA LEU A 65 -5.50 7.58 -9.82
C LEU A 65 -5.74 9.03 -10.23
N ALA A 66 -5.57 9.36 -11.51
CA ALA A 66 -5.72 10.71 -12.02
C ALA A 66 -6.24 10.72 -13.48
N PRO A 67 -7.50 10.32 -13.74
CA PRO A 67 -8.00 10.05 -15.10
C PRO A 67 -8.07 11.29 -16.02
N GLY A 68 -7.90 12.48 -15.47
CA GLY A 68 -7.84 13.71 -16.25
C GLY A 68 -6.57 13.87 -17.09
N TYR A 69 -5.47 13.18 -16.72
CA TYR A 69 -4.18 13.29 -17.42
C TYR A 69 -3.31 12.04 -17.35
N SER A 70 -3.74 10.99 -16.66
CA SER A 70 -3.02 9.72 -16.54
C SER A 70 -3.96 8.55 -16.82
N THR A 71 -3.44 7.51 -17.45
CA THR A 71 -4.15 6.23 -17.65
C THR A 71 -3.84 5.24 -16.54
N GLU A 72 -3.13 5.65 -15.48
CA GLU A 72 -2.74 4.80 -14.37
C GLU A 72 -3.96 4.18 -13.67
N TYR A 73 -4.00 2.86 -13.70
CA TYR A 73 -5.07 2.05 -13.12
C TYR A 73 -4.50 1.19 -12.00
N MET A 74 -5.03 1.35 -10.80
CA MET A 74 -4.55 0.72 -9.58
C MET A 74 -5.44 -0.44 -9.15
N HIS A 75 -4.81 -1.54 -8.74
CA HIS A 75 -5.45 -2.63 -8.02
C HIS A 75 -5.04 -2.55 -6.55
N VAL A 76 -6.00 -2.56 -5.64
CA VAL A 76 -5.73 -2.41 -4.20
C VAL A 76 -6.03 -3.70 -3.47
N PHE A 77 -5.07 -4.15 -2.66
CA PHE A 77 -5.16 -5.40 -1.89
C PHE A 77 -4.91 -5.17 -0.41
N LEU A 78 -5.67 -5.83 0.44
CA LEU A 78 -5.34 -6.04 1.85
C LEU A 78 -4.43 -7.27 1.94
N ALA A 79 -3.30 -7.12 2.62
CA ALA A 79 -2.36 -8.20 2.93
C ALA A 79 -2.37 -8.49 4.43
N THR A 80 -2.60 -9.75 4.82
CA THR A 80 -2.62 -10.20 6.21
C THR A 80 -1.83 -11.49 6.40
N GLY A 81 -1.56 -11.86 7.65
CA GLY A 81 -0.74 -13.03 7.98
C GLY A 81 0.69 -12.83 7.48
N LEU A 82 1.27 -11.67 7.81
CA LEU A 82 2.58 -11.26 7.34
C LEU A 82 3.68 -12.08 8.01
N VAL A 83 4.56 -12.68 7.22
CA VAL A 83 5.75 -13.39 7.71
C VAL A 83 7.00 -12.89 6.99
N PRO A 84 8.16 -12.79 7.67
CA PRO A 84 9.41 -12.36 7.05
C PRO A 84 9.80 -13.29 5.88
N ASP A 85 9.96 -12.71 4.68
CA ASP A 85 10.38 -13.42 3.47
C ASP A 85 10.83 -12.42 2.39
N PRO A 86 11.94 -11.68 2.64
CA PRO A 86 12.37 -10.59 1.78
C PRO A 86 12.84 -11.08 0.40
N LEU A 87 12.54 -10.28 -0.62
CA LEU A 87 13.18 -10.32 -1.93
C LEU A 87 14.12 -9.12 -2.07
N PRO A 88 15.13 -9.20 -2.94
CA PRO A 88 15.89 -8.01 -3.32
C PRO A 88 14.96 -6.97 -3.93
N GLY A 89 14.95 -5.76 -3.37
CA GLY A 89 14.24 -4.63 -3.97
C GLY A 89 15.02 -4.04 -5.16
N ASP A 90 14.42 -3.09 -5.85
CA ASP A 90 15.06 -2.37 -6.94
C ASP A 90 16.27 -1.56 -6.44
N GLN A 91 17.36 -1.59 -7.21
CA GLN A 91 18.63 -0.96 -6.79
C GLN A 91 18.55 0.56 -6.67
N ASP A 92 17.56 1.17 -7.31
CA ASP A 92 17.34 2.61 -7.36
C ASP A 92 16.30 3.09 -6.34
N GLU A 93 15.69 2.17 -5.57
CA GLU A 93 14.69 2.49 -4.56
C GLU A 93 15.29 2.55 -3.15
N PHE A 94 15.26 3.76 -2.57
CA PHE A 94 15.67 3.98 -1.19
C PHE A 94 14.43 4.12 -0.31
N LEU A 95 14.01 2.99 0.27
CA LEU A 95 12.82 2.91 1.10
C LEU A 95 13.19 2.77 2.59
N SER A 96 12.43 3.43 3.45
CA SER A 96 12.46 3.20 4.89
C SER A 96 11.12 2.64 5.35
N VAL A 97 11.13 1.44 5.90
CA VAL A 97 9.91 0.77 6.38
C VAL A 97 9.53 1.32 7.75
N VAL A 98 8.27 1.73 7.91
CA VAL A 98 7.70 2.19 9.17
C VAL A 98 6.34 1.55 9.42
N ARG A 99 5.94 1.45 10.69
CA ARG A 99 4.66 0.87 11.09
C ARG A 99 3.89 1.84 11.98
N TYR A 100 2.58 1.86 11.79
CA TYR A 100 1.68 2.63 12.65
C TYR A 100 0.47 1.78 13.06
N PRO A 101 -0.01 1.91 14.29
CA PRO A 101 -1.24 1.26 14.70
C PRO A 101 -2.39 1.62 13.75
N LEU A 102 -3.18 0.62 13.35
CA LEU A 102 -4.34 0.82 12.47
C LEU A 102 -5.30 1.90 13.01
N ALA A 103 -5.42 2.02 14.34
CA ALA A 103 -6.22 3.06 14.99
C ALA A 103 -5.68 4.49 14.76
N GLU A 104 -4.38 4.65 14.50
CA GLU A 104 -3.73 5.95 14.28
C GLU A 104 -3.77 6.42 12.81
N VAL A 105 -4.00 5.51 11.87
CA VAL A 105 -3.89 5.79 10.43
C VAL A 105 -4.82 6.93 9.99
N ASP A 106 -6.07 6.95 10.47
CA ASP A 106 -7.02 8.02 10.16
C ASP A 106 -6.57 9.37 10.71
N ARG A 107 -5.89 9.39 11.85
CA ARG A 107 -5.30 10.60 12.43
C ARG A 107 -4.15 11.11 11.58
N LEU A 108 -3.26 10.23 11.14
CA LEU A 108 -2.14 10.58 10.24
C LEU A 108 -2.66 11.17 8.93
N ALA A 109 -3.71 10.59 8.34
CA ALA A 109 -4.35 11.12 7.14
C ALA A 109 -4.94 12.53 7.37
N ARG A 110 -5.68 12.73 8.48
CA ARG A 110 -6.25 14.05 8.82
C ARG A 110 -5.21 15.13 9.10
N LEU A 111 -4.06 14.77 9.64
CA LEU A 111 -2.95 15.69 9.90
C LEU A 111 -2.10 15.98 8.65
N GLY A 112 -2.38 15.32 7.51
CA GLY A 112 -1.61 15.49 6.29
C GLY A 112 -0.23 14.81 6.33
N GLU A 113 -0.02 13.87 7.24
CA GLU A 113 1.18 13.03 7.27
C GLU A 113 1.17 12.03 6.11
N ILE A 114 -0.02 11.55 5.72
CA ILE A 114 -0.23 10.75 4.52
C ILE A 114 -0.80 11.67 3.45
N GLN A 115 0.03 11.99 2.44
CA GLN A 115 -0.32 12.91 1.35
C GLN A 115 -0.42 12.20 -0.01
N ASP A 116 -0.06 10.92 -0.06
CA ASP A 116 -0.09 10.12 -1.27
C ASP A 116 -1.51 9.63 -1.58
N GLY A 117 -2.00 9.92 -2.79
CA GLY A 117 -3.38 9.64 -3.21
C GLY A 117 -3.73 8.14 -3.22
N LYS A 118 -2.79 7.27 -3.69
CA LYS A 118 -3.02 5.83 -3.69
C LYS A 118 -3.14 5.26 -2.26
N SER A 119 -2.34 5.79 -1.33
CA SER A 119 -2.37 5.39 0.07
C SER A 119 -3.66 5.82 0.76
N LEU A 120 -4.12 7.05 0.54
CA LEU A 120 -5.41 7.52 1.04
C LEU A 120 -6.58 6.69 0.48
N ALA A 121 -6.55 6.36 -0.81
CA ALA A 121 -7.55 5.50 -1.43
C ALA A 121 -7.55 4.08 -0.83
N GLY A 122 -6.36 3.48 -0.64
CA GLY A 122 -6.19 2.17 -0.01
C GLY A 122 -6.75 2.12 1.41
N ILE A 123 -6.43 3.13 2.22
CA ILE A 123 -6.95 3.28 3.59
C ILE A 123 -8.47 3.40 3.59
N TYR A 124 -9.02 4.22 2.69
CA TYR A 124 -10.48 4.39 2.56
C TYR A 124 -11.16 3.07 2.20
N LEU A 125 -10.65 2.34 1.21
CA LEU A 125 -11.18 1.02 0.82
C LEU A 125 -11.12 0.00 1.96
N LEU A 126 -10.03 0.01 2.75
CA LEU A 126 -9.94 -0.82 3.96
C LEU A 126 -11.04 -0.49 4.96
N ARG A 127 -11.34 0.79 5.19
CA ARG A 127 -12.41 1.23 6.12
C ARG A 127 -13.80 0.80 5.66
N LEU A 128 -14.05 0.76 4.35
CA LEU A 128 -15.32 0.27 3.81
C LEU A 128 -15.58 -1.21 4.13
N LEU A 129 -14.52 -2.02 4.27
CA LEU A 129 -14.67 -3.41 4.69
C LEU A 129 -15.18 -3.56 6.14
N ALA A 130 -14.75 -2.66 7.01
CA ALA A 130 -15.12 -2.67 8.42
C ALA A 130 -16.49 -2.01 8.68
N ALA A 131 -16.99 -1.23 7.71
CA ALA A 131 -18.30 -0.59 7.83
C ALA A 131 -19.41 -1.64 7.69
N PRO A 132 -20.43 -1.67 8.59
CA PRO A 132 -21.59 -2.53 8.41
C PRO A 132 -22.28 -2.16 7.10
N ALA A 133 -22.61 -3.17 6.27
CA ALA A 133 -23.43 -2.96 5.09
C ALA A 133 -24.75 -2.30 5.57
N LYS A 134 -24.98 -1.06 5.17
CA LYS A 134 -26.30 -0.44 5.39
C LYS A 134 -27.31 -1.25 4.58
N ALA A 135 -28.31 -1.84 5.28
CA ALA A 135 -29.43 -2.48 4.69
C ALA A 135 -30.25 -1.51 3.83
#